data_11296efa75a306a5fb19e93899778aee
#
_entry.id   11296efa75a306a5fb19e93899778aee
#
_cell.length_a   1.000
_cell.length_b   1.000
_cell.length_c   1.000
_cell.angle_alpha   90.00
_cell.angle_beta   90.00
_cell.angle_gamma   90.00
#
_symmetry.space_group_name_H-M   'P 1'
#
loop_
_entity.id
_entity.type
_entity.pdbx_description
1 polymer ?
#
loop_
_entity_poly.entity_id
_entity_poly.type
_entity_poly.pdbx_seq_one_letter_code
_entity_poly.pdbx_strand_id
1 'polypeptide(L)'
;MARLEEHYRNVVIGKLNEEFGYQSVMQVPRITKITLNMGVGEAISDKKVLDSAVDDLTLISGQKPIVTNARKSIAGFKIREGWPIGCKVTLRRERMYEFLDRLVSVAIPRIRDFRGFSPRAFDGRGN
;
A
#
# COMPACT_ATOMS: atom_id res chain seq x y z
N MET A 1 -2.71 17.62 -11.08
CA MET A 1 -1.56 16.99 -10.37
C MET A 1 -1.90 16.86 -8.90
N ALA A 2 -1.57 15.73 -8.29
CA ALA A 2 -1.84 15.51 -6.87
C ALA A 2 -1.03 16.45 -5.98
N ARG A 3 -1.63 16.90 -4.88
CA ARG A 3 -1.00 17.86 -3.95
C ARG A 3 0.35 17.40 -3.43
N LEU A 4 0.47 16.13 -3.03
CA LEU A 4 1.75 15.60 -2.52
C LEU A 4 2.79 15.44 -3.61
N GLU A 5 2.41 15.20 -4.84
CA GLU A 5 3.34 15.15 -5.97
C GLU A 5 3.98 16.51 -6.20
N GLU A 6 3.18 17.58 -6.19
CA GLU A 6 3.70 18.95 -6.29
C GLU A 6 4.61 19.28 -5.12
N HIS A 7 4.20 18.91 -3.91
CA HIS A 7 5.00 19.14 -2.71
C HIS A 7 6.35 18.42 -2.80
N TYR A 8 6.36 17.19 -3.27
CA TYR A 8 7.60 16.44 -3.47
C TYR A 8 8.54 17.16 -4.43
N ARG A 9 8.03 17.57 -5.59
CA ARG A 9 8.85 18.25 -6.61
C ARG A 9 9.37 19.61 -6.16
N ASN A 10 8.55 20.37 -5.45
CA ASN A 10 8.87 21.76 -5.12
C ASN A 10 9.61 21.93 -3.81
N VAL A 11 9.43 21.02 -2.86
CA VAL A 11 9.97 21.17 -1.50
C VAL A 11 10.85 19.99 -1.08
N VAL A 12 10.36 18.76 -1.22
CA VAL A 12 11.01 17.59 -0.64
C VAL A 12 12.35 17.29 -1.31
N ILE A 13 12.41 17.35 -2.62
CA ILE A 13 13.68 17.12 -3.36
C ILE A 13 14.76 18.07 -2.90
N GLY A 14 14.44 19.37 -2.77
CA GLY A 14 15.38 20.39 -2.32
C GLY A 14 15.88 20.14 -0.90
N LYS A 15 14.96 19.81 0.02
CA LYS A 15 15.33 19.53 1.42
C LYS A 15 16.21 18.30 1.56
N LEU A 16 15.90 17.23 0.84
CA LEU A 16 16.70 16.01 0.86
C LEU A 16 18.09 16.26 0.29
N ASN A 17 18.18 17.04 -0.78
CA ASN A 17 19.47 17.38 -1.38
C ASN A 17 20.34 18.23 -0.45
N GLU A 18 19.75 19.18 0.28
CA GLU A 18 20.45 19.97 1.27
C GLU A 18 20.97 19.12 2.43
N GLU A 19 20.17 18.17 2.90
CA GLU A 19 20.51 17.32 4.03
C GLU A 19 21.57 16.27 3.68
N PHE A 20 21.44 15.62 2.53
CA PHE A 20 22.27 14.48 2.15
C PHE A 20 23.30 14.78 1.05
N GLY A 21 23.22 15.95 0.41
CA GLY A 21 24.21 16.39 -0.58
C GLY A 21 24.31 15.50 -1.82
N TYR A 22 23.18 15.11 -2.42
CA TYR A 22 23.19 14.30 -3.62
C TYR A 22 23.80 15.01 -4.81
N GLN A 23 24.56 14.28 -5.61
CA GLN A 23 25.23 14.82 -6.80
C GLN A 23 24.27 14.93 -8.01
N SER A 24 23.23 14.13 -8.05
CA SER A 24 22.28 14.09 -9.15
C SER A 24 20.86 13.99 -8.62
N VAL A 25 19.90 14.57 -9.35
CA VAL A 25 18.47 14.44 -9.06
C VAL A 25 18.05 12.96 -9.04
N MET A 26 18.71 12.11 -9.81
CA MET A 26 18.40 10.68 -9.86
C MET A 26 18.78 9.93 -8.59
N GLN A 27 19.61 10.52 -7.72
CA GLN A 27 19.97 9.93 -6.43
C GLN A 27 18.94 10.19 -5.34
N VAL A 28 18.06 11.19 -5.52
CA VAL A 28 17.05 11.54 -4.53
C VAL A 28 16.04 10.40 -4.39
N PRO A 29 15.77 9.91 -3.16
CA PRO A 29 14.76 8.89 -2.95
C PRO A 29 13.39 9.34 -3.41
N ARG A 30 12.64 8.42 -3.98
CA ARG A 30 11.26 8.67 -4.41
C ARG A 30 10.41 7.43 -4.22
N ILE A 31 9.12 7.65 -4.01
CA ILE A 31 8.17 6.55 -3.96
C ILE A 31 7.84 6.16 -5.41
N THR A 32 8.05 4.90 -5.75
CA THR A 32 7.76 4.40 -7.11
C THR A 32 6.37 3.79 -7.22
N LYS A 33 5.93 3.10 -6.18
CA LYS A 33 4.61 2.48 -6.12
C LYS A 33 4.18 2.28 -4.68
N ILE A 34 2.87 2.19 -4.48
CA ILE A 34 2.27 1.74 -3.22
C ILE A 34 1.42 0.52 -3.55
N THR A 35 1.67 -0.58 -2.86
CA THR A 35 0.90 -1.80 -3.01
C THR A 35 0.00 -1.97 -1.79
N LEU A 36 -1.31 -2.06 -2.03
CA LEU A 36 -2.28 -2.37 -1.00
C LEU A 36 -2.59 -3.85 -1.09
N ASN A 37 -2.47 -4.56 0.01
CA ASN A 37 -2.76 -5.98 0.08
C ASN A 37 -3.75 -6.27 1.20
N MET A 38 -4.70 -7.13 0.90
CA MET A 38 -5.67 -7.59 1.88
C MET A 38 -5.69 -9.11 1.87
N GLY A 39 -5.19 -9.71 2.94
CA GLY A 39 -5.24 -11.15 3.12
C GLY A 39 -6.60 -11.53 3.72
N VAL A 40 -7.33 -12.40 3.05
CA VAL A 40 -8.68 -12.82 3.46
C VAL A 40 -8.68 -14.32 3.70
N GLY A 41 -8.21 -14.74 4.88
CA GLY A 41 -8.17 -16.15 5.26
C GLY A 41 -9.56 -16.79 5.34
N GLU A 42 -10.57 -16.00 5.65
CA GLU A 42 -11.96 -16.45 5.74
C GLU A 42 -12.57 -16.80 4.38
N ALA A 43 -11.96 -16.39 3.28
CA ALA A 43 -12.40 -16.72 1.94
C ALA A 43 -12.36 -18.22 1.64
N ILE A 44 -11.66 -19.00 2.43
CA ILE A 44 -11.61 -20.47 2.37
C ILE A 44 -13.01 -21.04 2.59
N SER A 45 -13.73 -20.50 3.57
CA SER A 45 -15.07 -20.97 3.95
C SER A 45 -16.19 -20.17 3.31
N ASP A 46 -15.96 -18.89 2.98
CA ASP A 46 -16.97 -18.01 2.41
C ASP A 46 -16.38 -17.08 1.35
N LYS A 47 -16.71 -17.33 0.09
CA LYS A 47 -16.24 -16.52 -1.05
C LYS A 47 -16.81 -15.11 -1.04
N LYS A 48 -17.95 -14.88 -0.40
CA LYS A 48 -18.56 -13.54 -0.33
C LYS A 48 -17.71 -12.56 0.47
N VAL A 49 -16.95 -13.04 1.43
CA VAL A 49 -16.01 -12.22 2.20
C VAL A 49 -14.94 -11.64 1.28
N LEU A 50 -14.45 -12.46 0.35
CA LEU A 50 -13.45 -12.00 -0.63
C LEU A 50 -14.04 -10.96 -1.58
N ASP A 51 -15.27 -11.15 -2.05
CA ASP A 51 -15.94 -10.18 -2.92
C ASP A 51 -16.13 -8.84 -2.21
N SER A 52 -16.50 -8.87 -0.93
CA SER A 52 -16.59 -7.66 -0.10
C SER A 52 -15.24 -6.97 0.04
N ALA A 53 -14.16 -7.73 0.24
CA ALA A 53 -12.81 -7.18 0.33
C ALA A 53 -12.37 -6.53 -0.98
N VAL A 54 -12.68 -7.14 -2.11
CA VAL A 54 -12.40 -6.58 -3.45
C VAL A 54 -13.16 -5.27 -3.65
N ASP A 55 -14.42 -5.21 -3.26
CA ASP A 55 -15.23 -3.99 -3.36
C ASP A 55 -14.66 -2.87 -2.49
N ASP A 56 -14.30 -3.17 -1.26
CA ASP A 56 -13.70 -2.21 -0.34
C ASP A 56 -12.37 -1.65 -0.91
N LEU A 57 -11.53 -2.53 -1.41
CA LEU A 57 -10.24 -2.12 -1.96
C LEU A 57 -10.41 -1.31 -3.26
N THR A 58 -11.43 -1.61 -4.05
CA THR A 58 -11.80 -0.82 -5.23
C THR A 58 -12.16 0.61 -4.85
N LEU A 59 -12.97 0.78 -3.80
CA LEU A 59 -13.35 2.10 -3.31
C LEU A 59 -12.16 2.88 -2.74
N ILE A 60 -11.28 2.20 -2.01
CA ILE A 60 -10.11 2.84 -1.40
C ILE A 60 -9.11 3.30 -2.45
N SER A 61 -8.83 2.45 -3.42
CA SER A 61 -7.76 2.70 -4.40
C SER A 61 -8.21 3.42 -5.66
N GLY A 62 -9.49 3.33 -6.00
CA GLY A 62 -10.00 3.82 -7.29
C GLY A 62 -9.63 2.94 -8.48
N GLN A 63 -9.08 1.76 -8.24
CA GLN A 63 -8.71 0.79 -9.27
C GLN A 63 -9.26 -0.59 -8.91
N LYS A 64 -9.45 -1.43 -9.93
CA LYS A 64 -9.91 -2.81 -9.71
C LYS A 64 -8.74 -3.66 -9.18
N PRO A 65 -8.88 -4.26 -7.97
CA PRO A 65 -7.83 -5.13 -7.43
C PRO A 65 -7.73 -6.45 -8.19
N ILE A 66 -6.59 -7.08 -8.04
CA ILE A 66 -6.35 -8.44 -8.52
C ILE A 66 -6.57 -9.40 -7.36
N VAL A 67 -7.34 -10.46 -7.60
CA VAL A 67 -7.50 -11.54 -6.63
C VAL A 67 -6.22 -12.37 -6.61
N THR A 68 -5.69 -12.63 -5.42
CA THR A 68 -4.49 -13.44 -5.23
C THR A 68 -4.86 -14.85 -4.80
N ASN A 69 -4.17 -15.82 -5.38
CA ASN A 69 -4.43 -17.22 -5.14
C ASN A 69 -3.30 -17.86 -4.33
N ALA A 70 -3.63 -18.92 -3.59
CA ALA A 70 -2.64 -19.67 -2.84
C ALA A 70 -1.65 -20.35 -3.80
N ARG A 71 -0.36 -20.24 -3.51
CA ARG A 71 0.69 -20.85 -4.31
C ARG A 71 0.89 -22.32 -3.99
N LYS A 72 0.68 -22.68 -2.74
CA LYS A 72 0.89 -24.05 -2.24
C LYS A 72 -0.27 -24.47 -1.35
N SER A 73 -0.54 -25.77 -1.37
CA SER A 73 -1.49 -26.36 -0.44
C SER A 73 -0.86 -26.50 0.94
N ILE A 74 -1.54 -26.01 1.97
CA ILE A 74 -1.09 -26.11 3.37
C ILE A 74 -2.24 -26.68 4.19
N ALA A 75 -2.09 -27.92 4.62
CA ALA A 75 -3.12 -28.66 5.35
C ALA A 75 -3.47 -28.01 6.69
N GLY A 76 -2.49 -27.45 7.40
CA GLY A 76 -2.71 -26.77 8.68
C GLY A 76 -3.61 -25.56 8.60
N PHE A 77 -3.65 -24.89 7.44
CA PHE A 77 -4.53 -23.76 7.17
C PHE A 77 -5.75 -24.13 6.32
N LYS A 78 -5.91 -25.40 5.96
CA LYS A 78 -6.98 -25.90 5.10
C LYS A 78 -7.03 -25.21 3.74
N ILE A 79 -5.86 -24.88 3.19
CA ILE A 79 -5.72 -24.17 1.92
C ILE A 79 -5.24 -25.14 0.84
N ARG A 80 -5.85 -25.07 -0.34
CA ARG A 80 -5.40 -25.78 -1.54
C ARG A 80 -4.80 -24.80 -2.55
N GLU A 81 -3.84 -25.30 -3.33
CA GLU A 81 -3.23 -24.52 -4.40
C GLU A 81 -4.30 -23.96 -5.36
N GLY A 82 -4.17 -22.70 -5.72
CA GLY A 82 -5.09 -22.04 -6.63
C GLY A 82 -6.33 -21.43 -5.98
N TRP A 83 -6.55 -21.64 -4.69
CA TRP A 83 -7.69 -21.03 -4.02
C TRP A 83 -7.50 -19.53 -3.80
N PRO A 84 -8.56 -18.72 -4.06
CA PRO A 84 -8.46 -17.28 -3.80
C PRO A 84 -8.43 -17.02 -2.29
N ILE A 85 -7.38 -16.32 -1.84
CA ILE A 85 -7.16 -16.05 -0.42
C ILE A 85 -6.93 -14.57 -0.10
N GLY A 86 -6.94 -13.72 -1.09
CA GLY A 86 -6.76 -12.29 -0.87
C GLY A 86 -6.91 -11.47 -2.12
N CYS A 87 -6.63 -10.19 -1.99
CA CYS A 87 -6.63 -9.27 -3.12
C CYS A 87 -5.54 -8.22 -2.92
N LYS A 88 -5.06 -7.66 -4.02
CA LYS A 88 -4.06 -6.60 -3.98
C LYS A 88 -4.27 -5.61 -5.12
N VAL A 89 -3.78 -4.41 -4.92
CA VAL A 89 -3.76 -3.38 -5.95
C VAL A 89 -2.45 -2.61 -5.85
N THR A 90 -1.88 -2.25 -7.00
CA THR A 90 -0.67 -1.44 -7.07
C THR A 90 -1.02 -0.06 -7.58
N LEU A 91 -0.67 0.95 -6.81
CA LEU A 91 -0.89 2.35 -7.15
C LEU A 91 0.42 3.00 -7.58
N ARG A 92 0.37 3.76 -8.67
CA ARG A 92 1.52 4.47 -9.22
C ARG A 92 1.13 5.89 -9.60
N ARG A 93 2.13 6.79 -9.66
CA ARG A 93 1.97 8.17 -10.13
C ARG A 93 0.89 8.91 -9.35
N GLU A 94 -0.03 9.56 -10.04
CA GLU A 94 -1.04 10.43 -9.43
C GLU A 94 -1.92 9.72 -8.40
N ARG A 95 -2.41 8.53 -8.73
CA ARG A 95 -3.25 7.75 -7.79
C ARG A 95 -2.52 7.34 -6.53
N MET A 96 -1.24 7.05 -6.66
CA MET A 96 -0.36 6.75 -5.53
C MET A 96 -0.27 7.94 -4.59
N TYR A 97 0.00 9.13 -5.11
CA TYR A 97 0.10 10.34 -4.29
C TYR A 97 -1.25 10.76 -3.69
N GLU A 98 -2.33 10.61 -4.43
CA GLU A 98 -3.68 10.89 -3.90
C GLU A 98 -4.04 9.95 -2.75
N PHE A 99 -3.74 8.67 -2.90
CA PHE A 99 -3.96 7.70 -1.82
C PHE A 99 -3.10 8.03 -0.60
N LEU A 100 -1.82 8.32 -0.80
CA LEU A 100 -0.91 8.66 0.29
C LEU A 100 -1.40 9.90 1.05
N ASP A 101 -1.86 10.92 0.34
CA ASP A 101 -2.42 12.13 0.94
C ASP A 101 -3.64 11.82 1.80
N ARG A 102 -4.58 11.04 1.30
CA ARG A 102 -5.76 10.63 2.06
C ARG A 102 -5.38 9.82 3.29
N LEU A 103 -4.43 8.91 3.17
CA LEU A 103 -3.96 8.09 4.28
C LEU A 103 -3.37 8.96 5.39
N VAL A 104 -2.46 9.85 5.05
CA VAL A 104 -1.73 10.67 6.02
C VAL A 104 -2.59 11.77 6.59
N SER A 105 -3.41 12.43 5.77
CA SER A 105 -4.16 13.61 6.19
C SER A 105 -5.52 13.30 6.80
N VAL A 106 -6.16 12.20 6.42
CA VAL A 106 -7.53 11.88 6.84
C VAL A 106 -7.61 10.58 7.64
N ALA A 107 -7.09 9.48 7.11
CA ALA A 107 -7.28 8.17 7.71
C ALA A 107 -6.49 7.96 9.00
N ILE A 108 -5.20 8.23 8.98
CA ILE A 108 -4.33 8.04 10.16
C ILE A 108 -4.77 8.91 11.35
N PRO A 109 -5.09 10.22 11.18
CA PRO A 109 -5.55 11.02 12.31
C PRO A 109 -6.86 10.55 12.95
N ARG A 110 -7.65 9.76 12.23
CA ARG A 110 -8.91 9.19 12.75
C ARG A 110 -8.73 7.90 13.55
N ILE A 111 -7.53 7.31 13.53
CA ILE A 111 -7.25 6.09 14.28
C ILE A 111 -7.21 6.41 15.78
N ARG A 112 -8.01 5.69 16.57
CA ARG A 112 -8.02 5.85 18.02
C ARG A 112 -6.71 5.35 18.61
N ASP A 113 -6.16 6.13 19.57
CA ASP A 113 -4.94 5.77 20.30
C ASP A 113 -3.76 5.42 19.39
N PHE A 114 -3.68 6.08 18.22
CA PHE A 114 -2.60 5.86 17.30
C PHE A 114 -1.27 6.37 17.89
N ARG A 115 -0.32 5.48 18.06
CA ARG A 115 1.01 5.76 18.65
C ARG A 115 2.15 5.56 17.66
N GLY A 116 1.86 5.64 16.36
CA GLY A 116 2.82 5.39 15.31
C GLY A 116 2.87 3.93 14.89
N PHE A 117 3.77 3.62 13.98
CA PHE A 117 3.96 2.28 13.45
C PHE A 117 5.14 1.59 14.12
N SER A 118 5.05 0.26 14.24
CA SER A 118 6.16 -0.53 14.76
C SER A 118 7.36 -0.47 13.81
N PRO A 119 8.60 -0.26 14.32
CA PRO A 119 9.79 -0.34 13.48
C PRO A 119 9.97 -1.69 12.79
N ARG A 120 9.39 -2.75 13.34
CA ARG A 120 9.45 -4.09 12.75
C ARG A 120 8.60 -4.25 11.50
N ALA A 121 7.69 -3.30 11.24
CA ALA A 121 6.87 -3.29 10.04
C ALA A 121 7.65 -2.88 8.77
N PHE A 122 8.83 -2.32 8.94
CA PHE A 122 9.69 -1.89 7.84
C PHE A 122 10.78 -2.92 7.58
N ASP A 123 11.18 -3.04 6.30
CA ASP A 123 12.40 -3.80 6.01
C ASP A 123 13.64 -2.95 6.39
N GLY A 124 14.85 -3.50 6.25
CA GLY A 124 16.07 -2.78 6.59
C GLY A 124 16.39 -1.60 5.67
N ARG A 125 15.60 -1.39 4.62
CA ARG A 125 15.79 -0.32 3.63
C ARG A 125 14.69 0.75 3.66
N GLY A 126 13.79 0.69 4.63
CA GLY A 126 12.71 1.65 4.78
C GLY A 126 11.42 1.36 4.00
N ASN A 127 11.31 0.19 3.38
CA ASN A 127 10.06 -0.23 2.72
C ASN A 127 9.08 -0.85 3.71
#